data_a1b7263ea925b4211966ea59e0aa57e8
#
_entry.id   a1b7263ea925b4211966ea59e0aa57e8
#
_cell.length_a   1.000
_cell.length_b   1.000
_cell.length_c   1.000
_cell.angle_alpha   90.00
_cell.angle_beta   90.00
_cell.angle_gamma   90.00
#
_symmetry.space_group_name_H-M   'P 1'
#
loop_
_entity.id
_entity.type
_entity.pdbx_description
1 polymer ?
#
loop_
_entity_poly.entity_id
_entity_poly.type
_entity_poly.pdbx_seq_one_letter_code
_entity_poly.pdbx_strand_id
1 'polypeptide(L)'
;MKEGAPRVPPGALARCFGRSLFLQAAWNRRGMQNLGFAYAIFPALSALYADKAVRREALARHLGFFNCHPYAAAAILGGTIHHEEKVAAGLEPPGAPVAYKATLQGPLAAIGDGFFWTALRPLFGALAAVGTLLFGWPALVLTLTIYNAIHLVLRIGFFRTGYRRGDDVVGVIARLSLPAMAERLRLAGAGVCGAAAALVAARADQVPRSGALYAAALVAALGYCALARGAPLFLAAYAAVAVGVGLALLTHLFGSPL
;
A
#
# COMPACT_ATOMS: atom_id res chain seq x y z
N MET A 1 2.52 28.70 18.42
CA MET A 1 3.94 28.35 18.65
C MET A 1 4.68 29.63 18.90
N LYS A 2 5.51 29.69 19.96
CA LYS A 2 6.35 30.87 20.26
C LYS A 2 7.29 31.15 19.09
N GLU A 3 7.44 32.42 18.69
CA GLU A 3 8.47 32.85 17.75
C GLU A 3 9.83 32.36 18.25
N GLY A 4 10.58 31.65 17.42
CA GLY A 4 11.89 31.08 17.77
C GLY A 4 11.92 29.60 18.12
N ALA A 5 10.80 28.86 18.11
CA ALA A 5 10.82 27.41 18.33
C ALA A 5 11.61 26.69 17.21
N PRO A 6 12.46 25.70 17.55
CA PRO A 6 13.27 24.97 16.57
C PRO A 6 12.37 24.28 15.53
N ARG A 7 12.67 24.47 14.25
CA ARG A 7 11.97 23.87 13.14
C ARG A 7 12.91 23.09 12.24
N VAL A 8 12.41 22.00 11.73
CA VAL A 8 13.15 21.20 10.76
C VAL A 8 13.17 21.94 9.40
N PRO A 9 14.35 22.24 8.85
CA PRO A 9 14.46 22.96 7.58
C PRO A 9 13.89 22.14 6.42
N PRO A 10 13.36 22.79 5.36
CA PRO A 10 12.72 22.10 4.22
C PRO A 10 13.59 21.03 3.57
N GLY A 11 14.91 21.26 3.47
CA GLY A 11 15.84 20.27 2.93
C GLY A 11 15.97 19.01 3.80
N ALA A 12 15.82 19.11 5.13
CA ALA A 12 15.79 17.95 6.00
C ALA A 12 14.46 17.21 5.90
N LEU A 13 13.33 17.93 5.78
CA LEU A 13 12.02 17.32 5.52
C LEU A 13 12.01 16.56 4.20
N ALA A 14 12.56 17.12 3.13
CA ALA A 14 12.68 16.45 1.84
C ALA A 14 13.53 15.16 1.96
N ARG A 15 14.64 15.19 2.71
CA ARG A 15 15.45 13.99 2.99
C ARG A 15 14.67 12.95 3.80
N CYS A 16 13.89 13.38 4.81
CA CYS A 16 13.04 12.46 5.57
C CYS A 16 12.01 11.78 4.66
N PHE A 17 11.33 12.54 3.81
CA PHE A 17 10.39 11.99 2.82
C PHE A 17 11.08 11.02 1.86
N GLY A 18 12.20 11.41 1.23
CA GLY A 18 12.96 10.55 0.32
C GLY A 18 13.41 9.24 0.98
N ARG A 19 13.95 9.31 2.22
CA ARG A 19 14.32 8.12 2.99
C ARG A 19 13.12 7.25 3.36
N SER A 20 11.93 7.82 3.54
CA SER A 20 10.73 7.05 3.83
C SER A 20 10.33 6.11 2.69
N LEU A 21 10.77 6.35 1.45
CA LEU A 21 10.56 5.43 0.32
C LEU A 21 11.17 4.05 0.58
N PHE A 22 12.22 3.99 1.42
CA PHE A 22 12.92 2.78 1.83
C PHE A 22 12.42 2.22 3.17
N LEU A 23 11.23 2.60 3.63
CA LEU A 23 10.67 2.20 4.93
C LEU A 23 10.73 0.68 5.18
N GLN A 24 10.53 -0.12 4.15
CA GLN A 24 10.50 -1.58 4.24
C GLN A 24 11.84 -2.26 3.91
N ALA A 25 12.88 -1.52 3.52
CA ALA A 25 14.16 -2.09 3.09
C ALA A 25 14.89 -2.86 4.21
N ALA A 26 14.65 -2.49 5.47
CA ALA A 26 15.23 -3.14 6.65
C ALA A 26 14.15 -3.79 7.53
N TRP A 27 13.14 -4.40 6.90
CA TRP A 27 12.07 -5.09 7.62
C TRP A 27 12.62 -6.26 8.45
N ASN A 28 12.12 -6.42 9.69
CA ASN A 28 12.55 -7.48 10.58
C ASN A 28 11.40 -7.98 11.46
N ARG A 29 11.51 -9.21 11.99
CA ARG A 29 10.44 -9.85 12.77
C ARG A 29 10.15 -9.18 14.12
N ARG A 30 11.12 -8.52 14.75
CA ARG A 30 10.96 -7.93 16.09
C ARG A 30 10.30 -6.57 16.05
N GLY A 31 10.72 -5.74 15.13
CA GLY A 31 10.31 -4.33 15.08
C GLY A 31 9.58 -3.93 13.81
N MET A 32 9.36 -4.87 12.88
CA MET A 32 8.74 -4.67 11.57
C MET A 32 9.47 -3.60 10.74
N GLN A 33 8.92 -2.40 10.64
CA GLN A 33 9.45 -1.29 9.85
C GLN A 33 10.26 -0.28 10.70
N ASN A 34 10.57 -0.62 11.96
CA ASN A 34 11.19 0.30 12.91
C ASN A 34 12.53 0.89 12.43
N LEU A 35 13.40 0.07 11.84
CA LEU A 35 14.70 0.52 11.32
C LEU A 35 14.52 1.48 10.14
N GLY A 36 13.58 1.17 9.24
CA GLY A 36 13.23 2.07 8.14
C GLY A 36 12.64 3.39 8.61
N PHE A 37 11.82 3.37 9.67
CA PHE A 37 11.27 4.58 10.27
C PHE A 37 12.38 5.44 10.93
N ALA A 38 13.26 4.82 11.72
CA ALA A 38 14.40 5.49 12.33
C ALA A 38 15.35 6.09 11.28
N TYR A 39 15.61 5.37 10.20
CA TYR A 39 16.38 5.87 9.05
C TYR A 39 15.72 7.08 8.40
N ALA A 40 14.38 7.03 8.24
CA ALA A 40 13.64 8.10 7.60
C ALA A 40 13.57 9.38 8.44
N ILE A 41 13.42 9.27 9.78
CA ILE A 41 13.30 10.44 10.66
C ILE A 41 14.67 11.08 10.99
N PHE A 42 15.77 10.34 10.86
CA PHE A 42 17.10 10.77 11.29
C PHE A 42 17.53 12.16 10.78
N PRO A 43 17.26 12.61 9.54
CA PRO A 43 17.59 13.96 9.10
C PRO A 43 16.90 15.06 9.91
N ALA A 44 15.66 14.83 10.36
CA ALA A 44 14.94 15.77 11.22
C ALA A 44 15.56 15.82 12.60
N LEU A 45 15.86 14.66 13.21
CA LEU A 45 16.52 14.61 14.52
C LEU A 45 17.90 15.27 14.48
N SER A 46 18.64 15.14 13.39
CA SER A 46 19.94 15.79 13.22
C SER A 46 19.85 17.31 13.13
N ALA A 47 18.73 17.82 12.61
CA ALA A 47 18.49 19.25 12.53
C ALA A 47 18.00 19.85 13.85
N LEU A 48 17.25 19.07 14.67
CA LEU A 48 16.69 19.52 15.93
C LEU A 48 17.67 19.41 17.09
N TYR A 49 18.51 18.38 17.11
CA TYR A 49 19.40 18.06 18.23
C TYR A 49 20.86 18.14 17.81
N ALA A 50 21.52 19.26 18.12
CA ALA A 50 22.95 19.46 17.83
C ALA A 50 23.83 18.52 18.67
N ASP A 51 23.48 18.32 19.95
CA ASP A 51 24.18 17.41 20.85
C ASP A 51 24.00 15.95 20.39
N LYS A 52 25.13 15.23 20.34
CA LYS A 52 25.15 13.83 19.86
C LYS A 52 24.47 12.87 20.84
N ALA A 53 24.55 13.11 22.15
CA ALA A 53 23.96 12.23 23.16
C ALA A 53 22.45 12.38 23.16
N VAL A 54 21.93 13.61 23.14
CA VAL A 54 20.50 13.91 23.04
C VAL A 54 19.91 13.37 21.74
N ARG A 55 20.62 13.54 20.63
CA ARG A 55 20.17 12.99 19.32
C ARG A 55 20.14 11.47 19.31
N ARG A 56 21.10 10.79 19.97
CA ARG A 56 21.12 9.33 20.11
C ARG A 56 19.94 8.83 20.91
N GLU A 57 19.60 9.51 22.00
CA GLU A 57 18.41 9.21 22.81
C GLU A 57 17.13 9.42 22.00
N ALA A 58 17.04 10.55 21.28
CA ALA A 58 15.92 10.82 20.38
C ALA A 58 15.76 9.74 19.29
N LEU A 59 16.84 9.25 18.70
CA LEU A 59 16.80 8.16 17.74
C LEU A 59 16.36 6.84 18.39
N ALA A 60 16.89 6.53 19.57
CA ALA A 60 16.61 5.27 20.28
C ALA A 60 15.11 5.08 20.55
N ARG A 61 14.36 6.15 20.90
CA ARG A 61 12.91 6.06 21.11
C ARG A 61 12.12 5.72 19.84
N HIS A 62 12.70 5.91 18.65
CA HIS A 62 12.09 5.53 17.37
C HIS A 62 12.45 4.14 16.89
N LEU A 63 13.32 3.40 17.57
CA LEU A 63 13.66 2.00 17.28
C LEU A 63 12.65 0.98 17.83
N GLY A 64 11.66 1.42 18.61
CA GLY A 64 10.55 0.57 19.04
C GLY A 64 9.71 0.06 17.87
N PHE A 65 8.82 -0.92 18.15
CA PHE A 65 7.93 -1.52 17.16
C PHE A 65 7.18 -0.47 16.33
N PHE A 66 7.18 -0.64 15.02
CA PHE A 66 6.42 0.16 14.09
C PHE A 66 5.99 -0.67 12.87
N ASN A 67 4.69 -0.72 12.60
CA ASN A 67 4.14 -1.36 11.41
C ASN A 67 2.94 -0.59 10.89
N CYS A 68 3.01 -0.17 9.64
CA CYS A 68 1.95 0.57 8.97
C CYS A 68 2.00 0.33 7.47
N HIS A 69 0.90 0.60 6.75
CA HIS A 69 0.95 0.63 5.29
C HIS A 69 2.01 1.64 4.82
N PRO A 70 2.94 1.28 3.91
CA PRO A 70 4.11 2.11 3.59
C PRO A 70 3.78 3.51 3.09
N TYR A 71 2.64 3.68 2.39
CA TYR A 71 2.24 4.99 1.89
C TYR A 71 1.56 5.83 2.97
N ALA A 72 0.71 5.22 3.80
CA ALA A 72 0.05 5.89 4.92
C ALA A 72 1.01 6.23 6.06
N ALA A 73 2.08 5.46 6.25
CA ALA A 73 3.15 5.73 7.21
C ALA A 73 3.80 7.10 7.02
N ALA A 74 3.70 7.68 5.82
CA ALA A 74 4.20 9.04 5.56
C ALA A 74 3.48 10.11 6.41
N ALA A 75 2.18 9.93 6.69
CA ALA A 75 1.43 10.81 7.60
C ALA A 75 1.98 10.73 9.03
N ILE A 76 2.27 9.51 9.49
CA ILE A 76 2.84 9.28 10.82
C ILE A 76 4.24 9.88 10.91
N LEU A 77 5.07 9.69 9.89
CA LEU A 77 6.42 10.27 9.86
C LEU A 77 6.37 11.80 9.95
N GLY A 78 5.49 12.43 9.15
CA GLY A 78 5.29 13.87 9.19
C GLY A 78 4.85 14.37 10.56
N GLY A 79 3.84 13.74 11.15
CA GLY A 79 3.33 14.10 12.46
C GLY A 79 4.32 13.82 13.60
N THR A 80 5.08 12.72 13.49
CA THR A 80 6.16 12.45 14.47
C THR A 80 7.22 13.54 14.45
N ILE A 81 7.59 14.07 13.27
CA ILE A 81 8.52 15.21 13.15
C ILE A 81 7.92 16.46 13.79
N HIS A 82 6.62 16.70 13.62
CA HIS A 82 5.90 17.81 14.26
C HIS A 82 5.99 17.74 15.80
N HIS A 83 5.80 16.55 16.38
CA HIS A 83 5.93 16.34 17.82
C HIS A 83 7.39 16.45 18.29
N GLU A 84 8.36 15.98 17.49
CA GLU A 84 9.79 16.16 17.80
C GLU A 84 10.20 17.64 17.85
N GLU A 85 9.65 18.49 17.00
CA GLU A 85 9.83 19.94 17.07
C GLU A 85 9.32 20.53 18.41
N LYS A 86 8.16 20.05 18.89
CA LYS A 86 7.60 20.47 20.16
C LYS A 86 8.42 19.95 21.34
N VAL A 87 8.91 18.71 21.28
CA VAL A 87 9.83 18.16 22.30
C VAL A 87 11.11 18.98 22.34
N ALA A 88 11.71 19.30 21.20
CA ALA A 88 12.92 20.11 21.13
C ALA A 88 12.71 21.56 21.64
N ALA A 89 11.47 22.05 21.55
CA ALA A 89 11.05 23.35 22.11
C ALA A 89 10.68 23.29 23.61
N GLY A 90 10.71 22.10 24.24
CA GLY A 90 10.28 21.92 25.65
C GLY A 90 8.76 22.02 25.83
N LEU A 91 7.96 21.92 24.78
CA LEU A 91 6.50 22.05 24.80
C LEU A 91 5.78 20.71 25.02
N GLU A 92 6.46 19.60 24.72
CA GLU A 92 5.95 18.24 24.90
C GLU A 92 6.99 17.33 25.55
N PRO A 93 6.56 16.29 26.28
CA PRO A 93 7.49 15.32 26.87
C PRO A 93 8.11 14.42 25.79
N PRO A 94 9.30 13.83 26.01
CA PRO A 94 9.99 12.96 25.05
C PRO A 94 9.18 11.73 24.59
N GLY A 95 8.15 11.32 25.35
CA GLY A 95 7.25 10.22 25.01
C GLY A 95 6.16 10.57 24.00
N ALA A 96 5.85 11.85 23.78
CA ALA A 96 4.75 12.27 22.91
C ALA A 96 4.87 11.77 21.44
N PRO A 97 6.04 11.86 20.77
CA PRO A 97 6.18 11.33 19.40
C PRO A 97 5.99 9.81 19.31
N VAL A 98 6.36 9.08 20.37
CA VAL A 98 6.19 7.62 20.43
C VAL A 98 4.72 7.24 20.61
N ALA A 99 4.03 7.94 21.53
CA ALA A 99 2.59 7.76 21.74
C ALA A 99 1.78 8.06 20.47
N TYR A 100 2.10 9.15 19.77
CA TYR A 100 1.51 9.49 18.47
C TYR A 100 1.65 8.35 17.45
N LYS A 101 2.87 7.82 17.28
CA LYS A 101 3.12 6.66 16.39
C LYS A 101 2.28 5.45 16.79
N ALA A 102 2.28 5.10 18.08
CA ALA A 102 1.58 3.92 18.59
C ALA A 102 0.06 4.02 18.34
N THR A 103 -0.51 5.21 18.54
CA THR A 103 -1.94 5.44 18.33
C THR A 103 -2.35 5.32 16.86
N LEU A 104 -1.54 5.82 15.93
CA LEU A 104 -1.95 5.95 14.54
C LEU A 104 -1.54 4.79 13.62
N GLN A 105 -0.53 3.99 14.01
CA GLN A 105 -0.02 2.94 13.11
C GLN A 105 -1.09 1.91 12.72
N GLY A 106 -1.93 1.45 13.64
CA GLY A 106 -3.00 0.50 13.37
C GLY A 106 -4.09 1.04 12.45
N PRO A 107 -4.77 2.13 12.82
CA PRO A 107 -5.82 2.73 11.98
C PRO A 107 -5.34 3.10 10.58
N LEU A 108 -4.17 3.73 10.44
CA LEU A 108 -3.64 4.11 9.14
C LEU A 108 -3.11 2.90 8.33
N ALA A 109 -2.67 1.82 9.00
CA ALA A 109 -2.40 0.56 8.31
C ALA A 109 -3.67 0.00 7.69
N ALA A 110 -4.76 -0.11 8.45
CA ALA A 110 -6.03 -0.65 7.97
C ALA A 110 -6.60 0.15 6.78
N ILE A 111 -6.59 1.49 6.88
CA ILE A 111 -7.03 2.37 5.78
C ILE A 111 -6.12 2.19 4.57
N GLY A 112 -4.80 2.18 4.77
CA GLY A 112 -3.83 2.04 3.70
C GLY A 112 -3.93 0.68 2.99
N ASP A 113 -4.00 -0.42 3.74
CA ASP A 113 -4.15 -1.76 3.19
C ASP A 113 -5.47 -1.91 2.42
N GLY A 114 -6.56 -1.41 2.99
CA GLY A 114 -7.88 -1.42 2.36
C GLY A 114 -7.93 -0.63 1.05
N PHE A 115 -7.30 0.52 0.97
CA PHE A 115 -7.33 1.36 -0.22
C PHE A 115 -6.28 0.94 -1.26
N PHE A 116 -5.01 0.85 -0.87
CA PHE A 116 -3.93 0.63 -1.85
C PHE A 116 -3.79 -0.84 -2.24
N TRP A 117 -3.76 -1.78 -1.27
CA TRP A 117 -3.46 -3.17 -1.58
C TRP A 117 -4.67 -3.97 -2.00
N THR A 118 -5.85 -3.72 -1.41
CA THR A 118 -7.04 -4.51 -1.75
C THR A 118 -7.94 -3.88 -2.80
N ALA A 119 -7.72 -2.60 -3.19
CA ALA A 119 -8.53 -1.93 -4.19
C ALA A 119 -7.70 -1.35 -5.35
N LEU A 120 -6.84 -0.36 -5.07
CA LEU A 120 -6.14 0.38 -6.13
C LEU A 120 -5.16 -0.52 -6.91
N ARG A 121 -4.31 -1.28 -6.21
CA ARG A 121 -3.30 -2.13 -6.83
C ARG A 121 -3.90 -3.26 -7.69
N PRO A 122 -4.92 -4.02 -7.23
CA PRO A 122 -5.59 -5.02 -8.08
C PRO A 122 -6.25 -4.42 -9.32
N LEU A 123 -6.94 -3.28 -9.19
CA LEU A 123 -7.53 -2.58 -10.33
C LEU A 123 -6.46 -2.22 -11.38
N PHE A 124 -5.36 -1.60 -10.94
CA PHE A 124 -4.28 -1.24 -11.87
C PHE A 124 -3.56 -2.45 -12.45
N GLY A 125 -3.44 -3.55 -11.69
CA GLY A 125 -2.96 -4.84 -12.22
C GLY A 125 -3.84 -5.38 -13.34
N ALA A 126 -5.17 -5.37 -13.15
CA ALA A 126 -6.14 -5.80 -14.16
C ALA A 126 -6.13 -4.86 -15.39
N LEU A 127 -6.07 -3.55 -15.19
CA LEU A 127 -5.93 -2.58 -16.29
C LEU A 127 -4.63 -2.77 -17.09
N ALA A 128 -3.51 -3.07 -16.38
CA ALA A 128 -2.25 -3.38 -17.04
C ALA A 128 -2.36 -4.64 -17.89
N ALA A 129 -3.01 -5.70 -17.39
CA ALA A 129 -3.22 -6.94 -18.13
C ALA A 129 -4.08 -6.73 -19.39
N VAL A 130 -5.25 -6.09 -19.24
CA VAL A 130 -6.13 -5.77 -20.38
C VAL A 130 -5.43 -4.86 -21.37
N GLY A 131 -4.81 -3.80 -20.90
CA GLY A 131 -4.10 -2.83 -21.74
C GLY A 131 -2.97 -3.49 -22.53
N THR A 132 -2.19 -4.36 -21.89
CA THR A 132 -1.11 -5.10 -22.57
C THR A 132 -1.62 -6.07 -23.60
N LEU A 133 -2.75 -6.75 -23.34
CA LEU A 133 -3.39 -7.62 -24.30
C LEU A 133 -3.90 -6.88 -25.55
N LEU A 134 -4.38 -5.64 -25.38
CA LEU A 134 -4.96 -4.86 -26.47
C LEU A 134 -3.93 -4.03 -27.23
N PHE A 135 -2.99 -3.40 -26.50
CA PHE A 135 -2.10 -2.35 -27.02
C PHE A 135 -0.61 -2.65 -26.83
N GLY A 136 -0.27 -3.82 -26.25
CA GLY A 136 1.11 -4.20 -26.00
C GLY A 136 1.77 -3.48 -24.81
N TRP A 137 3.11 -3.56 -24.74
CA TRP A 137 3.91 -3.06 -23.62
C TRP A 137 3.75 -1.54 -23.28
N PRO A 138 3.43 -0.63 -24.24
CA PRO A 138 3.24 0.78 -23.89
C PRO A 138 2.10 1.00 -22.89
N ALA A 139 1.04 0.19 -22.97
CA ALA A 139 -0.07 0.25 -22.01
C ALA A 139 0.35 -0.15 -20.59
N LEU A 140 1.24 -1.14 -20.47
CA LEU A 140 1.84 -1.51 -19.17
C LEU A 140 2.61 -0.35 -18.55
N VAL A 141 3.49 0.29 -19.34
CA VAL A 141 4.27 1.45 -18.87
C VAL A 141 3.37 2.59 -18.45
N LEU A 142 2.37 2.92 -19.27
CA LEU A 142 1.40 3.97 -18.94
C LEU A 142 0.65 3.67 -17.62
N THR A 143 0.16 2.45 -17.47
CA THR A 143 -0.58 2.02 -16.27
C THR A 143 0.29 2.10 -15.02
N LEU A 144 1.53 1.61 -15.09
CA LEU A 144 2.50 1.71 -13.99
C LEU A 144 2.84 3.16 -13.66
N THR A 145 3.00 4.01 -14.68
CA THR A 145 3.28 5.43 -14.49
C THR A 145 2.14 6.13 -13.76
N ILE A 146 0.90 5.91 -14.18
CA ILE A 146 -0.28 6.50 -13.53
C ILE A 146 -0.41 6.00 -12.07
N TYR A 147 -0.27 4.68 -11.84
CA TYR A 147 -0.31 4.12 -10.50
C TYR A 147 0.74 4.76 -9.57
N ASN A 148 1.99 4.86 -10.05
CA ASN A 148 3.07 5.45 -9.27
C ASN A 148 2.85 6.94 -9.03
N ALA A 149 2.32 7.69 -10.00
CA ALA A 149 1.97 9.10 -9.80
C ALA A 149 0.90 9.28 -8.72
N ILE A 150 -0.17 8.48 -8.76
CA ILE A 150 -1.25 8.53 -7.76
C ILE A 150 -0.71 8.29 -6.34
N HIS A 151 0.01 7.19 -6.14
CA HIS A 151 0.49 6.87 -4.79
C HIS A 151 1.55 7.86 -4.29
N LEU A 152 2.40 8.41 -5.17
CA LEU A 152 3.38 9.43 -4.77
C LEU A 152 2.71 10.73 -4.37
N VAL A 153 1.70 11.19 -5.13
CA VAL A 153 0.93 12.38 -4.79
C VAL A 153 0.25 12.23 -3.43
N LEU A 154 -0.42 11.09 -3.19
CA LEU A 154 -1.06 10.81 -1.91
C LEU A 154 -0.04 10.72 -0.77
N ARG A 155 1.10 10.06 -0.99
CA ARG A 155 2.17 9.93 0.00
C ARG A 155 2.78 11.27 0.39
N ILE A 156 3.03 12.15 -0.60
CA ILE A 156 3.48 13.52 -0.35
C ILE A 156 2.42 14.30 0.43
N GLY A 157 1.15 14.18 0.03
CA GLY A 157 0.02 14.80 0.71
C GLY A 157 -0.09 14.35 2.17
N PHE A 158 0.00 13.07 2.44
CA PHE A 158 -0.01 12.49 3.79
C PHE A 158 1.16 12.99 4.64
N PHE A 159 2.38 12.99 4.10
CA PHE A 159 3.54 13.52 4.81
C PHE A 159 3.38 14.98 5.19
N ARG A 160 2.97 15.82 4.23
CA ARG A 160 2.75 17.26 4.46
C ARG A 160 1.62 17.52 5.46
N THR A 161 0.53 16.75 5.37
CA THR A 161 -0.60 16.87 6.28
C THR A 161 -0.20 16.47 7.71
N GLY A 162 0.48 15.34 7.87
CA GLY A 162 0.99 14.93 9.17
C GLY A 162 1.91 15.98 9.78
N TYR A 163 2.87 16.50 9.02
CA TYR A 163 3.80 17.51 9.50
C TYR A 163 3.10 18.82 9.89
N ARG A 164 2.10 19.27 9.12
CA ARG A 164 1.42 20.54 9.37
C ARG A 164 0.34 20.47 10.44
N ARG A 165 -0.33 19.31 10.58
CA ARG A 165 -1.53 19.16 11.41
C ARG A 165 -1.30 18.38 12.70
N GLY A 166 -0.20 17.59 12.79
CA GLY A 166 0.04 16.76 13.98
C GLY A 166 -1.15 15.85 14.26
N ASP A 167 -1.76 15.99 15.44
CA ASP A 167 -2.90 15.16 15.89
C ASP A 167 -4.14 15.24 15.00
N ASP A 168 -4.37 16.38 14.33
CA ASP A 168 -5.52 16.58 13.44
C ASP A 168 -5.43 15.79 12.12
N VAL A 169 -4.32 15.10 11.87
CA VAL A 169 -4.10 14.35 10.61
C VAL A 169 -5.19 13.32 10.34
N VAL A 170 -5.70 12.68 11.39
CA VAL A 170 -6.76 11.67 11.28
C VAL A 170 -8.05 12.27 10.71
N GLY A 171 -8.45 13.44 11.21
CA GLY A 171 -9.64 14.15 10.72
C GLY A 171 -9.51 14.55 9.25
N VAL A 172 -8.29 14.94 8.81
CA VAL A 172 -8.04 15.28 7.40
C VAL A 172 -8.09 14.04 6.51
N ILE A 173 -7.47 12.93 6.92
CA ILE A 173 -7.47 11.67 6.15
C ILE A 173 -8.89 11.07 6.08
N ALA A 174 -9.66 11.15 7.17
CA ALA A 174 -11.04 10.68 7.20
C ALA A 174 -11.94 11.38 6.16
N ARG A 175 -11.72 12.68 5.92
CA ARG A 175 -12.45 13.45 4.89
C ARG A 175 -12.20 12.97 3.47
N LEU A 176 -11.10 12.26 3.20
CA LEU A 176 -10.83 11.69 1.89
C LEU A 176 -11.72 10.48 1.57
N SER A 177 -12.46 9.97 2.56
CA SER A 177 -13.40 8.85 2.40
C SER A 177 -12.77 7.64 1.67
N LEU A 178 -11.47 7.37 1.94
CA LEU A 178 -10.71 6.30 1.28
C LEU A 178 -11.39 4.93 1.36
N PRO A 179 -12.06 4.52 2.47
CA PRO A 179 -12.79 3.25 2.52
C PRO A 179 -13.93 3.19 1.49
N ALA A 180 -14.74 4.26 1.36
CA ALA A 180 -15.82 4.30 0.38
C ALA A 180 -15.30 4.31 -1.07
N MET A 181 -14.18 4.99 -1.31
CA MET A 181 -13.51 4.98 -2.61
C MET A 181 -12.93 3.58 -2.92
N ALA A 182 -12.36 2.89 -1.94
CA ALA A 182 -11.85 1.53 -2.08
C ALA A 182 -12.95 0.57 -2.55
N GLU A 183 -14.17 0.69 -2.02
CA GLU A 183 -15.31 -0.13 -2.45
C GLU A 183 -15.63 0.06 -3.93
N ARG A 184 -15.70 1.31 -4.38
CA ARG A 184 -15.94 1.62 -5.82
C ARG A 184 -14.82 1.09 -6.71
N LEU A 185 -13.57 1.21 -6.28
CA LEU A 185 -12.41 0.69 -7.03
C LEU A 185 -12.40 -0.84 -7.09
N ARG A 186 -12.84 -1.54 -6.02
CA ARG A 186 -13.00 -3.00 -6.03
C ARG A 186 -14.05 -3.47 -7.04
N LEU A 187 -15.21 -2.79 -7.09
CA LEU A 187 -16.25 -3.10 -8.08
C LEU A 187 -15.75 -2.85 -9.51
N ALA A 188 -15.07 -1.72 -9.76
CA ALA A 188 -14.45 -1.45 -11.06
C ALA A 188 -13.40 -2.52 -11.41
N GLY A 189 -12.56 -2.90 -10.44
CA GLY A 189 -11.55 -3.94 -10.59
C GLY A 189 -12.14 -5.29 -10.95
N ALA A 190 -13.25 -5.69 -10.33
CA ALA A 190 -13.95 -6.92 -10.65
C ALA A 190 -14.45 -6.92 -12.12
N GLY A 191 -15.02 -5.79 -12.57
CA GLY A 191 -15.45 -5.63 -13.98
C GLY A 191 -14.27 -5.74 -14.96
N VAL A 192 -13.14 -5.08 -14.66
CA VAL A 192 -11.92 -5.17 -15.50
C VAL A 192 -11.33 -6.57 -15.49
N CYS A 193 -11.32 -7.28 -14.35
CA CYS A 193 -10.88 -8.68 -14.28
C CYS A 193 -11.77 -9.59 -15.12
N GLY A 194 -13.11 -9.38 -15.11
CA GLY A 194 -14.04 -10.09 -15.99
C GLY A 194 -13.74 -9.86 -17.47
N ALA A 195 -13.49 -8.60 -17.85
CA ALA A 195 -13.10 -8.25 -19.22
C ALA A 195 -11.76 -8.90 -19.61
N ALA A 196 -10.77 -8.91 -18.70
CA ALA A 196 -9.49 -9.59 -18.93
C ALA A 196 -9.68 -11.09 -19.20
N ALA A 197 -10.48 -11.75 -18.36
CA ALA A 197 -10.79 -13.18 -18.51
C ALA A 197 -11.49 -13.47 -19.87
N ALA A 198 -12.47 -12.63 -20.25
CA ALA A 198 -13.16 -12.76 -21.53
C ALA A 198 -12.21 -12.58 -22.72
N LEU A 199 -11.30 -11.60 -22.67
CA LEU A 199 -10.30 -11.36 -23.73
C LEU A 199 -9.31 -12.53 -23.85
N VAL A 200 -8.86 -13.08 -22.74
CA VAL A 200 -7.96 -14.25 -22.74
C VAL A 200 -8.70 -15.46 -23.34
N ALA A 201 -9.93 -15.71 -22.90
CA ALA A 201 -10.75 -16.80 -23.43
C ALA A 201 -11.02 -16.65 -24.96
N ALA A 202 -11.28 -15.42 -25.42
CA ALA A 202 -11.51 -15.16 -26.83
C ALA A 202 -10.27 -15.36 -27.73
N ARG A 203 -9.05 -15.27 -27.15
CA ARG A 203 -7.77 -15.47 -27.84
C ARG A 203 -7.23 -16.91 -27.74
N ALA A 204 -7.84 -17.74 -26.92
CA ALA A 204 -7.44 -19.13 -26.74
C ALA A 204 -8.00 -19.98 -27.93
N ASP A 205 -7.40 -19.84 -29.12
CA ASP A 205 -7.80 -20.55 -30.32
C ASP A 205 -7.72 -22.09 -30.21
N GLN A 206 -7.10 -22.61 -29.15
CA GLN A 206 -6.84 -24.03 -28.95
C GLN A 206 -7.84 -24.75 -28.02
N VAL A 207 -8.76 -24.03 -27.40
CA VAL A 207 -9.80 -24.64 -26.56
C VAL A 207 -11.13 -24.50 -27.29
N PRO A 208 -11.87 -25.61 -27.55
CA PRO A 208 -13.23 -25.51 -28.11
C PRO A 208 -14.01 -24.49 -27.28
N ARG A 209 -14.57 -23.48 -27.94
CA ARG A 209 -15.25 -22.34 -27.26
C ARG A 209 -16.26 -22.81 -26.21
N SER A 210 -16.92 -23.94 -26.46
CA SER A 210 -17.81 -24.59 -25.49
C SER A 210 -17.08 -25.09 -24.26
N GLY A 211 -15.93 -25.75 -24.40
CA GLY A 211 -15.17 -26.30 -23.24
C GLY A 211 -14.61 -25.22 -22.32
N ALA A 212 -14.06 -24.13 -22.88
CA ALA A 212 -13.56 -23.01 -22.10
C ALA A 212 -14.68 -22.30 -21.32
N LEU A 213 -15.85 -22.10 -21.92
CA LEU A 213 -17.02 -21.52 -21.29
C LEU A 213 -17.55 -22.39 -20.15
N TYR A 214 -17.65 -23.71 -20.34
CA TYR A 214 -18.06 -24.63 -19.26
C TYR A 214 -17.05 -24.69 -18.12
N ALA A 215 -15.75 -24.70 -18.42
CA ALA A 215 -14.71 -24.67 -17.39
C ALA A 215 -14.76 -23.35 -16.58
N ALA A 216 -14.89 -22.20 -17.24
CA ALA A 216 -15.00 -20.91 -16.58
C ALA A 216 -16.28 -20.82 -15.72
N ALA A 217 -17.42 -21.31 -16.23
CA ALA A 217 -18.66 -21.34 -15.49
C ALA A 217 -18.58 -22.27 -14.25
N LEU A 218 -17.95 -23.43 -14.40
CA LEU A 218 -17.72 -24.36 -13.30
C LEU A 218 -16.82 -23.74 -12.22
N VAL A 219 -15.69 -23.12 -12.59
CA VAL A 219 -14.78 -22.44 -11.65
C VAL A 219 -15.50 -21.29 -10.94
N ALA A 220 -16.30 -20.51 -11.66
CA ALA A 220 -17.09 -19.43 -11.07
C ALA A 220 -18.15 -19.97 -10.08
N ALA A 221 -18.86 -21.04 -10.46
CA ALA A 221 -19.85 -21.67 -9.60
C ALA A 221 -19.24 -22.29 -8.35
N LEU A 222 -18.12 -23.01 -8.47
CA LEU A 222 -17.39 -23.58 -7.34
C LEU A 222 -16.83 -22.48 -6.42
N GLY A 223 -16.27 -21.42 -6.98
CA GLY A 223 -15.81 -20.25 -6.23
C GLY A 223 -16.94 -19.58 -5.47
N TYR A 224 -18.08 -19.34 -6.12
CA TYR A 224 -19.26 -18.79 -5.48
C TYR A 224 -19.77 -19.69 -4.34
N CYS A 225 -19.89 -21.00 -4.59
CA CYS A 225 -20.33 -21.94 -3.55
C CYS A 225 -19.36 -22.01 -2.36
N ALA A 226 -18.05 -21.95 -2.60
CA ALA A 226 -17.05 -21.93 -1.54
C ALA A 226 -17.16 -20.66 -0.70
N LEU A 227 -17.26 -19.49 -1.34
CA LEU A 227 -17.43 -18.21 -0.66
C LEU A 227 -18.75 -18.13 0.11
N ALA A 228 -19.85 -18.61 -0.47
CA ALA A 228 -21.16 -18.67 0.18
C ALA A 228 -21.17 -19.58 1.44
N ARG A 229 -20.25 -20.55 1.50
CA ARG A 229 -20.04 -21.41 2.67
C ARG A 229 -18.98 -20.87 3.65
N GLY A 230 -18.52 -19.65 3.47
CA GLY A 230 -17.55 -19.00 4.37
C GLY A 230 -16.09 -19.39 4.12
N ALA A 231 -15.77 -19.99 2.97
CA ALA A 231 -14.39 -20.30 2.64
C ALA A 231 -13.58 -18.97 2.46
N PRO A 232 -12.32 -18.93 2.93
CA PRO A 232 -11.47 -17.76 2.71
C PRO A 232 -11.27 -17.50 1.21
N LEU A 233 -11.37 -16.23 0.80
CA LEU A 233 -11.25 -15.80 -0.59
C LEU A 233 -9.98 -16.31 -1.28
N PHE A 234 -8.85 -16.32 -0.57
CA PHE A 234 -7.58 -16.83 -1.10
C PHE A 234 -7.63 -18.34 -1.39
N LEU A 235 -8.35 -19.14 -0.59
CA LEU A 235 -8.50 -20.56 -0.84
C LEU A 235 -9.33 -20.83 -2.11
N ALA A 236 -10.42 -20.08 -2.30
CA ALA A 236 -11.22 -20.13 -3.53
C ALA A 236 -10.40 -19.71 -4.76
N ALA A 237 -9.56 -18.67 -4.63
CA ALA A 237 -8.66 -18.21 -5.71
C ALA A 237 -7.59 -19.26 -6.06
N TYR A 238 -6.93 -19.88 -5.07
CA TYR A 238 -5.95 -20.94 -5.32
C TYR A 238 -6.60 -22.18 -5.94
N ALA A 239 -7.80 -22.58 -5.50
CA ALA A 239 -8.53 -23.66 -6.11
C ALA A 239 -8.88 -23.39 -7.58
N ALA A 240 -9.31 -22.16 -7.90
CA ALA A 240 -9.58 -21.75 -9.27
C ALA A 240 -8.32 -21.82 -10.17
N VAL A 241 -7.17 -21.34 -9.66
CA VAL A 241 -5.89 -21.43 -10.37
C VAL A 241 -5.47 -22.89 -10.56
N ALA A 242 -5.58 -23.73 -9.53
CA ALA A 242 -5.22 -25.15 -9.61
C ALA A 242 -6.07 -25.90 -10.65
N VAL A 243 -7.39 -25.62 -10.67
CA VAL A 243 -8.30 -26.18 -11.70
C VAL A 243 -7.92 -25.69 -13.09
N GLY A 244 -7.65 -24.40 -13.26
CA GLY A 244 -7.23 -23.83 -14.54
C GLY A 244 -5.93 -24.45 -15.07
N VAL A 245 -4.92 -24.58 -14.22
CA VAL A 245 -3.65 -25.25 -14.56
C VAL A 245 -3.85 -26.73 -14.86
N GLY A 246 -4.66 -27.45 -14.08
CA GLY A 246 -4.98 -28.84 -14.31
C GLY A 246 -5.66 -29.07 -15.65
N LEU A 247 -6.62 -28.22 -16.02
CA LEU A 247 -7.30 -28.27 -17.32
C LEU A 247 -6.33 -27.98 -18.47
N ALA A 248 -5.45 -26.98 -18.33
CA ALA A 248 -4.44 -26.66 -19.34
C ALA A 248 -3.45 -27.81 -19.54
N LEU A 249 -3.02 -28.49 -18.46
CA LEU A 249 -2.16 -29.65 -18.54
C LEU A 249 -2.87 -30.85 -19.20
N LEU A 250 -4.13 -31.09 -18.88
CA LEU A 250 -4.92 -32.16 -19.50
C LEU A 250 -5.11 -31.93 -21.02
N THR A 251 -5.40 -30.68 -21.42
CA THR A 251 -5.51 -30.35 -22.84
C THR A 251 -4.17 -30.51 -23.59
N HIS A 252 -3.05 -30.19 -22.92
CA HIS A 252 -1.72 -30.37 -23.50
C HIS A 252 -1.30 -31.86 -23.59
N LEU A 253 -1.69 -32.68 -22.62
CA LEU A 253 -1.33 -34.11 -22.60
C LEU A 253 -2.22 -34.99 -23.43
N PHE A 254 -3.51 -34.64 -23.59
CA PHE A 254 -4.52 -35.46 -24.27
C PHE A 254 -5.11 -34.79 -25.50
N GLY A 255 -4.78 -33.52 -25.76
CA GLY A 255 -5.11 -32.85 -27.02
C GLY A 255 -4.24 -33.41 -28.13
N SER A 256 -4.75 -34.39 -28.89
CA SER A 256 -4.11 -34.85 -30.12
C SER A 256 -4.05 -33.72 -31.12
N PRO A 257 -2.92 -33.55 -31.84
CA PRO A 257 -2.93 -32.74 -33.04
C PRO A 257 -3.80 -33.48 -34.12
N LEU A 258 -4.95 -32.89 -34.43
CA LEU A 258 -5.65 -33.15 -35.66
C LEU A 258 -5.30 -32.05 -36.66
#